data_79d5423b999b4a5e4ed2ab173746ed4f
#
_entry.id   79d5423b999b4a5e4ed2ab173746ed4f
#
_cell.length_a   1.000
_cell.length_b   1.000
_cell.length_c   1.000
_cell.angle_alpha   90.00
_cell.angle_beta   90.00
_cell.angle_gamma   90.00
#
_symmetry.space_group_name_H-M   'P 1'
#
loop_
_entity.id
_entity.type
_entity.pdbx_description
1 polymer ?
#
loop_
_entity_poly.entity_id
_entity_poly.type
_entity_poly.pdbx_seq_one_letter_code
_entity_poly.pdbx_strand_id
1 'polypeptide(L)'
;IYRYMKLEDAIKYYKDAFNDFDSDKAAKLLGKLGLKLNQKISQCSKGMLEQIHMVLALSRSSDVYIFDEPLAAVDPLTRDDIMEMIKSERKKESIVFISTHLISDVESLFDSIIMVKDGKVILHDNVQSLKKENKADLETIFKEKLR
;
A
#
# COMPACT_ATOMS: atom_id res chain seq x y z
N ILE A 1 -10.77 2.47 -12.02
CA ILE A 1 -10.67 1.74 -13.30
C ILE A 1 -11.90 0.87 -13.53
N TYR A 2 -12.31 0.69 -14.79
CA TYR A 2 -13.54 -0.05 -15.12
C TYR A 2 -13.23 -1.52 -15.45
N ARG A 3 -14.14 -2.43 -15.09
CA ARG A 3 -13.94 -3.88 -15.27
C ARG A 3 -13.75 -4.35 -16.72
N TYR A 4 -14.29 -3.61 -17.68
CA TYR A 4 -14.16 -3.94 -19.12
C TYR A 4 -12.81 -3.51 -19.73
N MET A 5 -12.06 -2.64 -19.06
CA MET A 5 -10.75 -2.18 -19.52
C MET A 5 -9.73 -3.31 -19.48
N LYS A 6 -8.72 -3.22 -20.36
CA LYS A 6 -7.45 -3.92 -20.22
C LYS A 6 -6.51 -3.12 -19.32
N LEU A 7 -5.42 -3.74 -18.85
CA LEU A 7 -4.40 -3.03 -18.05
C LEU A 7 -3.73 -1.91 -18.84
N GLU A 8 -3.49 -2.10 -20.13
CA GLU A 8 -2.97 -1.03 -21.03
C GLU A 8 -3.91 0.19 -21.09
N ASP A 9 -5.23 -0.03 -21.09
CA ASP A 9 -6.22 1.06 -21.08
C ASP A 9 -6.21 1.82 -19.74
N ALA A 10 -6.01 1.09 -18.63
CA ALA A 10 -5.89 1.69 -17.30
C ALA A 10 -4.63 2.57 -17.20
N ILE A 11 -3.49 2.10 -17.70
CA ILE A 11 -2.26 2.88 -17.78
C ILE A 11 -2.48 4.16 -18.60
N LYS A 12 -3.08 4.03 -19.80
CA LYS A 12 -3.40 5.18 -20.64
C LYS A 12 -4.31 6.18 -19.93
N TYR A 13 -5.36 5.69 -19.28
CA TYR A 13 -6.29 6.55 -18.51
C TYR A 13 -5.55 7.35 -17.43
N TYR A 14 -4.64 6.71 -16.68
CA TYR A 14 -3.86 7.40 -15.66
C TYR A 14 -2.87 8.40 -16.28
N LYS A 15 -2.26 8.06 -17.41
CA LYS A 15 -1.37 8.96 -18.14
C LYS A 15 -2.09 10.21 -18.63
N ASP A 16 -3.32 10.07 -19.10
CA ASP A 16 -4.13 11.19 -19.58
C ASP A 16 -4.67 12.04 -18.41
N ALA A 17 -4.92 11.42 -17.24
CA ALA A 17 -5.46 12.09 -16.05
C ALA A 17 -4.40 12.78 -15.18
N PHE A 18 -3.16 12.30 -15.19
CA PHE A 18 -2.11 12.75 -14.27
C PHE A 18 -0.79 13.03 -14.98
N ASN A 19 -0.35 14.27 -14.96
CA ASN A 19 0.89 14.71 -15.63
C ASN A 19 2.17 14.05 -15.05
N ASP A 20 2.13 13.65 -13.78
CA ASP A 20 3.22 13.04 -13.02
C ASP A 20 3.22 11.50 -13.09
N PHE A 21 2.36 10.91 -13.93
CA PHE A 21 2.25 9.45 -14.06
C PHE A 21 3.29 8.89 -15.03
N ASP A 22 4.05 7.90 -14.55
CA ASP A 22 5.06 7.16 -15.32
C ASP A 22 4.48 5.84 -15.85
N SER A 23 4.14 5.84 -17.14
CA SER A 23 3.56 4.66 -17.82
C SER A 23 4.55 3.50 -17.95
N ASP A 24 5.83 3.77 -18.13
CA ASP A 24 6.85 2.73 -18.28
C ASP A 24 7.10 2.04 -16.94
N LYS A 25 7.12 2.82 -15.86
CA LYS A 25 7.18 2.30 -14.50
C LYS A 25 5.97 1.42 -14.19
N ALA A 26 4.76 1.87 -14.51
CA ALA A 26 3.53 1.09 -14.32
C ALA A 26 3.59 -0.25 -15.06
N ALA A 27 3.96 -0.24 -16.35
CA ALA A 27 4.08 -1.45 -17.15
C ALA A 27 5.12 -2.42 -16.58
N LYS A 28 6.28 -1.91 -16.16
CA LYS A 28 7.35 -2.69 -15.53
C LYS A 28 6.90 -3.35 -14.23
N LEU A 29 6.22 -2.61 -13.36
CA LEU A 29 5.74 -3.13 -12.07
C LEU A 29 4.64 -4.18 -12.27
N LEU A 30 3.69 -3.96 -13.17
CA LEU A 30 2.68 -4.96 -13.53
C LEU A 30 3.34 -6.24 -14.08
N GLY A 31 4.37 -6.10 -14.91
CA GLY A 31 5.15 -7.24 -15.41
C GLY A 31 5.84 -8.03 -14.30
N LYS A 32 6.42 -7.36 -13.28
CA LYS A 32 7.02 -8.03 -12.10
C LYS A 32 5.98 -8.87 -11.32
N LEU A 33 4.72 -8.44 -11.29
CA LEU A 33 3.61 -9.16 -10.69
C LEU A 33 3.03 -10.26 -11.58
N GLY A 34 3.63 -10.52 -12.76
CA GLY A 34 3.13 -11.52 -13.71
C GLY A 34 1.87 -11.10 -14.47
N LEU A 35 1.48 -9.82 -14.40
CA LEU A 35 0.29 -9.29 -15.05
C LEU A 35 0.60 -8.86 -16.48
N LYS A 36 -0.24 -9.25 -17.43
CA LYS A 36 -0.09 -8.93 -18.86
C LYS A 36 -0.89 -7.67 -19.22
N LEU A 37 -0.30 -6.73 -19.95
CA LEU A 37 -0.96 -5.47 -20.30
C LEU A 37 -2.26 -5.65 -21.10
N ASN A 38 -2.38 -6.70 -21.91
CA ASN A 38 -3.59 -7.03 -22.66
C ASN A 38 -4.65 -7.78 -21.83
N GLN A 39 -4.38 -8.09 -20.55
CA GLN A 39 -5.31 -8.76 -19.66
C GLN A 39 -6.46 -7.82 -19.28
N LYS A 40 -7.70 -8.33 -19.29
CA LYS A 40 -8.87 -7.57 -18.86
C LYS A 40 -8.95 -7.48 -17.33
N ILE A 41 -9.31 -6.33 -16.81
CA ILE A 41 -9.57 -6.10 -15.38
C ILE A 41 -10.61 -7.08 -14.81
N SER A 42 -11.62 -7.44 -15.61
CA SER A 42 -12.64 -8.42 -15.22
C SER A 42 -12.12 -9.84 -14.98
N GLN A 43 -10.91 -10.15 -15.42
CA GLN A 43 -10.25 -11.46 -15.26
C GLN A 43 -9.31 -11.48 -14.04
N CYS A 44 -9.16 -10.35 -13.36
CA CYS A 44 -8.29 -10.23 -12.19
C CYS A 44 -9.03 -10.64 -10.92
N SER A 45 -8.33 -11.37 -10.05
CA SER A 45 -8.81 -11.64 -8.69
C SER A 45 -8.85 -10.33 -7.86
N LYS A 46 -9.47 -10.38 -6.68
CA LYS A 46 -9.48 -9.24 -5.76
C LYS A 46 -8.05 -8.81 -5.38
N GLY A 47 -7.18 -9.77 -5.02
CA GLY A 47 -5.78 -9.46 -4.69
C GLY A 47 -5.01 -8.86 -5.88
N MET A 48 -5.22 -9.35 -7.11
CA MET A 48 -4.63 -8.73 -8.31
C MET A 48 -5.12 -7.30 -8.52
N LEU A 49 -6.39 -7.01 -8.23
CA LEU A 49 -6.93 -5.64 -8.34
C LEU A 49 -6.29 -4.69 -7.33
N GLU A 50 -6.08 -5.15 -6.09
CA GLU A 50 -5.36 -4.36 -5.07
C GLU A 50 -3.92 -4.06 -5.52
N GLN A 51 -3.21 -5.06 -6.04
CA GLN A 51 -1.87 -4.87 -6.61
C GLN A 51 -1.86 -3.88 -7.78
N ILE A 52 -2.84 -3.97 -8.70
CA ILE A 52 -2.96 -3.05 -9.83
C ILE A 52 -3.18 -1.61 -9.34
N HIS A 53 -4.10 -1.38 -8.40
CA HIS A 53 -4.36 -0.05 -7.84
C HIS A 53 -3.11 0.52 -7.19
N MET A 54 -2.37 -0.31 -6.46
CA MET A 54 -1.11 0.09 -5.83
C MET A 54 -0.04 0.46 -6.86
N VAL A 55 0.15 -0.35 -7.90
CA VAL A 55 1.09 -0.05 -8.98
C VAL A 55 0.76 1.28 -9.64
N LEU A 56 -0.53 1.52 -9.94
CA LEU A 56 -0.96 2.78 -10.55
C LEU A 56 -0.70 3.98 -9.63
N ALA A 57 -0.92 3.83 -8.32
CA ALA A 57 -0.60 4.87 -7.34
C ALA A 57 0.92 5.13 -7.23
N LEU A 58 1.73 4.07 -7.11
CA LEU A 58 3.19 4.16 -7.00
C LEU A 58 3.89 4.63 -8.29
N SER A 59 3.19 4.54 -9.42
CA SER A 59 3.67 5.07 -10.70
C SER A 59 3.44 6.58 -10.86
N ARG A 60 2.88 7.23 -9.85
CA ARG A 60 2.83 8.69 -9.72
C ARG A 60 4.01 9.21 -8.90
N SER A 61 4.41 10.44 -9.16
CA SER A 61 5.42 11.15 -8.36
C SER A 61 4.74 12.02 -7.30
N SER A 62 4.05 11.37 -6.35
CA SER A 62 3.27 12.04 -5.30
C SER A 62 4.12 12.34 -4.06
N ASP A 63 3.81 13.43 -3.35
CA ASP A 63 4.41 13.75 -2.05
C ASP A 63 3.76 12.96 -0.92
N VAL A 64 2.52 12.49 -1.12
CA VAL A 64 1.76 11.69 -0.16
C VAL A 64 1.10 10.53 -0.88
N TYR A 65 1.28 9.32 -0.35
CA TYR A 65 0.57 8.11 -0.75
C TYR A 65 -0.32 7.66 0.40
N ILE A 66 -1.55 7.26 0.09
CA ILE A 66 -2.50 6.74 1.07
C ILE A 66 -3.01 5.39 0.58
N PHE A 67 -2.79 4.35 1.37
CA PHE A 67 -3.25 2.99 1.08
C PHE A 67 -4.18 2.53 2.20
N ASP A 68 -5.41 2.19 1.83
CA ASP A 68 -6.41 1.68 2.77
C ASP A 68 -6.48 0.16 2.69
N GLU A 69 -6.08 -0.51 3.78
CA GLU A 69 -6.03 -1.97 3.91
C GLU A 69 -5.37 -2.71 2.72
N PRO A 70 -4.19 -2.29 2.23
CA PRO A 70 -3.61 -2.79 0.98
C PRO A 70 -3.22 -4.28 1.03
N LEU A 71 -3.18 -4.89 2.20
CA LEU A 71 -2.74 -6.26 2.43
C LEU A 71 -3.88 -7.22 2.78
N ALA A 72 -5.11 -6.72 2.98
CA ALA A 72 -6.21 -7.54 3.51
C ALA A 72 -6.66 -8.68 2.58
N ALA A 73 -6.47 -8.52 1.27
CA ALA A 73 -6.97 -9.48 0.26
C ALA A 73 -5.87 -10.31 -0.41
N VAL A 74 -4.64 -10.28 0.11
CA VAL A 74 -3.48 -10.96 -0.48
C VAL A 74 -2.91 -12.01 0.46
N ASP A 75 -2.30 -13.04 -0.13
CA ASP A 75 -1.62 -14.09 0.61
C ASP A 75 -0.31 -13.58 1.26
N PRO A 76 0.22 -14.28 2.28
CA PRO A 76 1.38 -13.82 3.02
C PRO A 76 2.63 -13.56 2.17
N LEU A 77 2.92 -14.41 1.16
CA LEU A 77 4.08 -14.22 0.29
C LEU A 77 3.95 -12.96 -0.55
N THR A 78 2.77 -12.73 -1.08
CA THR A 78 2.46 -11.52 -1.86
C THR A 78 2.50 -10.25 -1.01
N ARG A 79 2.25 -10.33 0.32
CA ARG A 79 2.37 -9.17 1.21
C ARG A 79 3.78 -8.61 1.26
N ASP A 80 4.79 -9.49 1.36
CA ASP A 80 6.18 -9.08 1.39
C ASP A 80 6.58 -8.36 0.09
N ASP A 81 6.15 -8.87 -1.06
CA ASP A 81 6.40 -8.24 -2.36
C ASP A 81 5.75 -6.86 -2.46
N ILE A 82 4.51 -6.72 -1.96
CA ILE A 82 3.79 -5.45 -1.92
C ILE A 82 4.52 -4.43 -1.04
N MET A 83 4.94 -4.85 0.15
CA MET A 83 5.60 -3.96 1.09
C MET A 83 6.96 -3.50 0.56
N GLU A 84 7.73 -4.41 -0.05
CA GLU A 84 8.98 -4.06 -0.72
C GLU A 84 8.73 -3.09 -1.89
N MET A 85 7.66 -3.29 -2.65
CA MET A 85 7.27 -2.39 -3.74
C MET A 85 6.93 -0.99 -3.21
N ILE A 86 6.13 -0.88 -2.14
CA ILE A 86 5.82 0.43 -1.52
C ILE A 86 7.12 1.12 -1.09
N LYS A 87 8.02 0.39 -0.46
CA LYS A 87 9.27 0.92 0.08
C LYS A 87 10.23 1.38 -1.02
N SER A 88 10.39 0.59 -2.08
CA SER A 88 11.37 0.83 -3.16
C SER A 88 10.86 1.77 -4.25
N GLU A 89 9.55 1.79 -4.52
CA GLU A 89 8.99 2.46 -5.69
C GLU A 89 8.29 3.79 -5.39
N ARG A 90 8.03 4.13 -4.11
CA ARG A 90 7.51 5.45 -3.75
C ARG A 90 8.50 6.56 -4.12
N LYS A 91 8.02 7.77 -4.33
CA LYS A 91 8.88 8.94 -4.47
C LYS A 91 9.75 9.09 -3.23
N LYS A 92 11.03 9.35 -3.41
CA LYS A 92 11.97 9.62 -2.30
C LYS A 92 11.46 10.81 -1.47
N GLU A 93 11.53 10.68 -0.15
CA GLU A 93 11.06 11.71 0.82
C GLU A 93 9.53 11.91 0.85
N SER A 94 8.75 11.04 0.17
CA SER A 94 7.30 11.08 0.28
C SER A 94 6.81 10.53 1.62
N ILE A 95 5.64 10.98 2.04
CA ILE A 95 4.91 10.41 3.18
C ILE A 95 4.03 9.26 2.67
N VAL A 96 4.02 8.14 3.39
CA VAL A 96 3.14 7.00 3.11
C VAL A 96 2.26 6.73 4.32
N PHE A 97 0.95 6.83 4.14
CA PHE A 97 -0.05 6.40 5.12
C PHE A 97 -0.60 5.04 4.72
N ILE A 98 -0.60 4.11 5.65
CA ILE A 98 -1.19 2.78 5.47
C ILE A 98 -2.17 2.54 6.62
N SER A 99 -3.46 2.37 6.31
CA SER A 99 -4.40 1.82 7.28
C SER A 99 -4.32 0.30 7.25
N THR A 100 -4.24 -0.33 8.41
CA THR A 100 -4.23 -1.79 8.50
C THR A 100 -4.57 -2.28 9.90
N HIS A 101 -5.14 -3.48 9.98
CA HIS A 101 -5.26 -4.26 11.21
C HIS A 101 -4.20 -5.37 11.32
N LEU A 102 -3.35 -5.54 10.30
CA LEU A 102 -2.28 -6.55 10.21
C LEU A 102 -0.95 -5.96 10.72
N ILE A 103 -0.91 -5.59 12.00
CA ILE A 103 0.20 -4.82 12.59
C ILE A 103 1.53 -5.56 12.48
N SER A 104 1.56 -6.86 12.83
CA SER A 104 2.77 -7.67 12.85
C SER A 104 3.45 -7.77 11.49
N ASP A 105 2.67 -7.80 10.41
CA ASP A 105 3.19 -7.97 9.04
C ASP A 105 3.90 -6.71 8.54
N VAL A 106 3.56 -5.53 9.09
CA VAL A 106 4.00 -4.23 8.57
C VAL A 106 4.81 -3.39 9.55
N GLU A 107 4.92 -3.85 10.79
CA GLU A 107 5.58 -3.14 11.89
C GLU A 107 7.00 -2.64 11.53
N SER A 108 7.76 -3.46 10.80
CA SER A 108 9.15 -3.14 10.43
C SER A 108 9.29 -1.98 9.42
N LEU A 109 8.18 -1.53 8.84
CA LEU A 109 8.14 -0.49 7.81
C LEU A 109 7.69 0.86 8.33
N PHE A 110 7.11 0.90 9.53
CA PHE A 110 6.57 2.13 10.09
C PHE A 110 7.63 2.92 10.85
N ASP A 111 7.72 4.20 10.54
CA ASP A 111 8.45 5.17 11.38
C ASP A 111 7.58 5.61 12.56
N SER A 112 6.28 5.80 12.30
CA SER A 112 5.31 6.28 13.28
C SER A 112 3.99 5.54 13.16
N ILE A 113 3.24 5.49 14.26
CA ILE A 113 1.90 4.89 14.31
C ILE A 113 0.88 5.88 14.84
N ILE A 114 -0.31 5.83 14.27
CA ILE A 114 -1.48 6.56 14.75
C ILE A 114 -2.56 5.53 15.06
N MET A 115 -2.99 5.43 16.31
CA MET A 115 -4.10 4.56 16.69
C MET A 115 -5.38 5.37 16.82
N VAL A 116 -6.43 4.89 16.17
CA VAL A 116 -7.75 5.55 16.15
C VAL A 116 -8.78 4.62 16.80
N LYS A 117 -9.58 5.16 17.71
CA LYS A 117 -10.72 4.47 18.34
C LYS A 117 -11.90 5.45 18.44
N ASP A 118 -13.08 5.02 18.04
CA ASP A 118 -14.32 5.82 18.09
C ASP A 118 -14.18 7.21 17.45
N GLY A 119 -13.47 7.28 16.31
CA GLY A 119 -13.24 8.54 15.58
C GLY A 119 -12.23 9.48 16.21
N LYS A 120 -11.50 9.05 17.26
CA LYS A 120 -10.50 9.85 17.97
C LYS A 120 -9.12 9.22 17.86
N VAL A 121 -8.10 10.06 17.72
CA VAL A 121 -6.71 9.62 17.87
C VAL A 121 -6.44 9.36 19.35
N ILE A 122 -6.13 8.11 19.70
CA ILE A 122 -5.83 7.70 21.07
C ILE A 122 -4.32 7.56 21.32
N LEU A 123 -3.53 7.44 20.25
CA LEU A 123 -2.06 7.39 20.30
C LEU A 123 -1.50 7.90 18.99
N HIS A 124 -0.43 8.68 19.08
CA HIS A 124 0.43 9.03 17.95
C HIS A 124 1.88 9.09 18.43
N ASP A 125 2.72 8.17 17.97
CA ASP A 125 4.11 8.09 18.42
C ASP A 125 5.02 7.43 17.38
N ASN A 126 6.33 7.58 17.58
CA ASN A 126 7.35 6.84 16.85
C ASN A 126 7.37 5.38 17.30
N VAL A 127 7.43 4.45 16.33
CA VAL A 127 7.37 3.01 16.60
C VAL A 127 8.49 2.54 17.52
N GLN A 128 9.73 2.99 17.27
CA GLN A 128 10.88 2.55 18.07
C GLN A 128 10.82 3.07 19.51
N SER A 129 10.40 4.33 19.71
CA SER A 129 10.20 4.92 21.03
C SER A 129 9.13 4.15 21.79
N LEU A 130 7.99 3.90 21.16
CA LEU A 130 6.87 3.19 21.76
C LEU A 130 7.25 1.78 22.21
N LYS A 131 7.96 1.02 21.37
CA LYS A 131 8.43 -0.33 21.71
C LYS A 131 9.43 -0.31 22.85
N LYS A 132 10.36 0.65 22.88
CA LYS A 132 11.36 0.78 23.92
C LYS A 132 10.74 1.11 25.28
N GLU A 133 9.77 2.03 25.30
CA GLU A 133 9.09 2.45 26.53
C GLU A 133 8.21 1.34 27.12
N ASN A 134 7.46 0.63 26.28
CA ASN A 134 6.54 -0.41 26.72
C ASN A 134 7.21 -1.78 26.82
N LYS A 135 8.43 -1.97 26.32
CA LYS A 135 9.16 -3.26 26.25
C LYS A 135 8.33 -4.38 25.61
N ALA A 136 7.48 -4.04 24.64
CA ALA A 136 6.53 -4.90 23.98
C ALA A 136 6.51 -4.62 22.46
N ASP A 137 5.98 -5.55 21.66
CA ASP A 137 5.69 -5.35 20.24
C ASP A 137 4.44 -4.47 20.05
N LEU A 138 4.28 -3.94 18.83
CA LEU A 138 3.16 -3.05 18.52
C LEU A 138 1.79 -3.73 18.67
N GLU A 139 1.70 -5.02 18.37
CA GLU A 139 0.45 -5.77 18.47
C GLU A 139 -0.02 -5.87 19.93
N THR A 140 0.90 -6.12 20.85
CA THR A 140 0.63 -6.14 22.28
C THR A 140 0.18 -4.76 22.78
N ILE A 141 0.93 -3.71 22.43
CA ILE A 141 0.59 -2.33 22.78
C ILE A 141 -0.78 -1.95 22.22
N PHE A 142 -1.08 -2.32 20.99
CA PHE A 142 -2.37 -2.07 20.35
C PHE A 142 -3.53 -2.74 21.11
N LYS A 143 -3.38 -4.02 21.48
CA LYS A 143 -4.38 -4.76 22.25
C LYS A 143 -4.64 -4.13 23.62
N GLU A 144 -3.60 -3.64 24.28
CA GLU A 144 -3.72 -2.97 25.59
C GLU A 144 -4.44 -1.62 25.49
N LYS A 145 -4.13 -0.82 24.48
CA LYS A 145 -4.72 0.51 24.28
C LYS A 145 -6.18 0.47 23.79
N LEU A 146 -6.60 -0.62 23.15
CA LEU A 146 -7.98 -0.79 22.69
C LEU A 146 -8.94 -1.39 23.74
N ARG A 147 -8.42 -1.99 24.81
CA ARG A 147 -9.23 -2.47 25.95
C ARG A 147 -9.75 -1.30 26.77
#